data_4d825e7a80c667782af500f5157137ff
#
_entry.id   4d825e7a80c667782af500f5157137ff
#
_cell.length_a   1.000
_cell.length_b   1.000
_cell.length_c   1.000
_cell.angle_alpha   90.00
_cell.angle_beta   90.00
_cell.angle_gamma   90.00
#
_symmetry.space_group_name_H-M   'P 1'
#
loop_
_entity.id
_entity.type
_entity.pdbx_description
1 polymer ?
#
loop_
_entity_poly.entity_id
_entity_poly.type
_entity_poly.pdbx_seq_one_letter_code
_entity_poly.pdbx_strand_id
1 'polypeptide(L)'
;SYVFFCHVAHTFLLLIQFSPVKSIRVYRKEISLIIPQKLFEKKRWYLLEKTVSFLRFKSNYVIFNLNFTYEKVVSFMAKGKFSIDWRQLRARLAWTSLPLCFAGLFLFDGALRYFYRSAGSTRFLDWRAFQFTGAWALLLTAVCGLLPTLARRIFMGIYALFFGLLTVLHGVMFNIFGKFFSFSDTNFAGDGAKFFSWSYLDLHSPLIGCILLGVLCLVMAAVLVPKSQPGRKRWFLRGVAAVTGIASAVCVMMVHQSMLPRSDTMWWGNTYDPSSEAEAYKEFTDSNRNLLISGLYQYTVRDFLVSFGLEGSPIQLGELDRFYQQRAGEISGENEMTGLFRDKNLIMVMMESIDTWMLTPEYMPNLYALQQEGTDFSHHYTPLFLSAGTFNTEFISQTGLLPSVTGLSSSVYSTNSFPFSLAHLFGEEGYTVNSFHSASPDIYSRGSVHENLGFEAYNNSSVLGMEDYMLDSQLLNGYDKIAPDGNFFSFIITYSGHGPYTDELSNISGPHLKDAEEAVEKSGVTGSASNMEEYTLAIAHAMETDKFVGELTARLEEEGRLDDTVLLFYTDHYGKYMTDKTFPRKLKGIEADSPALYRTP
;
A
#
# COMPACT_ATOMS: atom_id res chain seq x y z
N SER A 1 19.58 -14.39 14.01
CA SER A 1 18.50 -14.83 13.10
C SER A 1 18.82 -14.57 11.63
N TYR A 2 19.52 -13.49 11.31
CA TYR A 2 19.95 -13.12 9.94
C TYR A 2 20.93 -14.14 9.34
N VAL A 3 21.84 -14.66 10.16
CA VAL A 3 22.84 -15.66 9.74
C VAL A 3 22.21 -17.01 9.40
N PHE A 4 21.11 -17.37 10.07
CA PHE A 4 20.38 -18.61 9.79
C PHE A 4 19.63 -18.54 8.45
N PHE A 5 19.02 -17.39 8.13
CA PHE A 5 18.32 -17.16 6.86
C PHE A 5 19.28 -17.13 5.67
N CYS A 6 20.43 -16.49 5.80
CA CYS A 6 21.45 -16.47 4.75
C CYS A 6 22.04 -17.85 4.49
N HIS A 7 22.19 -18.70 5.52
CA HIS A 7 22.71 -20.06 5.34
C HIS A 7 21.71 -21.00 4.65
N VAL A 8 20.43 -20.89 4.98
CA VAL A 8 19.36 -21.66 4.32
C VAL A 8 19.19 -21.21 2.87
N ALA A 9 19.21 -19.90 2.61
CA ALA A 9 19.13 -19.34 1.26
C ALA A 9 20.37 -19.71 0.41
N HIS A 10 21.57 -19.71 0.98
CA HIS A 10 22.79 -20.08 0.28
C HIS A 10 22.85 -21.59 -0.05
N THR A 11 22.35 -22.44 0.84
CA THR A 11 22.25 -23.89 0.59
C THR A 11 21.18 -24.20 -0.46
N PHE A 12 20.08 -23.42 -0.50
CA PHE A 12 19.02 -23.54 -1.51
C PHE A 12 19.43 -22.98 -2.88
N LEU A 13 20.17 -21.88 -2.94
CA LEU A 13 20.70 -21.32 -4.19
C LEU A 13 21.68 -22.27 -4.89
N LEU A 14 22.46 -23.04 -4.15
CA LEU A 14 23.30 -24.10 -4.70
C LEU A 14 22.49 -25.26 -5.30
N LEU A 15 21.24 -25.46 -4.89
CA LEU A 15 20.32 -26.44 -5.46
C LEU A 15 19.56 -25.95 -6.70
N ILE A 16 19.42 -24.63 -6.90
CA ILE A 16 18.65 -24.00 -8.00
C ILE A 16 19.47 -23.88 -9.29
N GLN A 17 20.80 -23.89 -9.24
CA GLN A 17 21.66 -23.82 -10.43
C GLN A 17 21.55 -25.03 -11.38
N PHE A 18 20.68 -25.99 -11.08
CA PHE A 18 20.52 -27.20 -11.88
C PHE A 18 19.12 -27.32 -12.49
N SER A 19 18.96 -26.75 -13.70
CA SER A 19 17.83 -27.04 -14.60
C SER A 19 17.78 -28.53 -14.97
N PRO A 20 16.61 -29.13 -15.25
CA PRO A 20 16.47 -30.55 -15.53
C PRO A 20 16.95 -30.90 -16.94
N VAL A 21 18.23 -30.94 -17.16
CA VAL A 21 18.84 -31.50 -18.36
C VAL A 21 19.39 -32.88 -18.03
N LYS A 22 19.11 -33.85 -18.90
CA LYS A 22 19.53 -35.23 -18.79
C LYS A 22 21.03 -35.31 -18.49
N SER A 23 21.41 -35.83 -17.30
CA SER A 23 22.76 -36.12 -16.83
C SER A 23 23.82 -35.03 -17.06
N ILE A 24 24.08 -34.23 -16.01
CA ILE A 24 25.27 -33.35 -15.98
C ILE A 24 26.48 -34.18 -15.61
N ARG A 25 27.43 -34.38 -16.53
CA ARG A 25 28.79 -34.86 -16.25
C ARG A 25 29.64 -33.66 -15.88
N VAL A 26 29.97 -33.50 -14.61
CA VAL A 26 30.93 -32.48 -14.17
C VAL A 26 32.33 -33.04 -14.35
N TYR A 27 33.10 -32.52 -15.28
CA TYR A 27 34.51 -32.89 -15.46
C TYR A 27 35.39 -32.08 -14.51
N ARG A 28 36.37 -32.76 -13.92
CA ARG A 28 37.37 -32.21 -12.97
C ARG A 28 38.09 -30.94 -13.46
N LYS A 29 38.09 -30.66 -14.76
CA LYS A 29 38.72 -29.49 -15.36
C LYS A 29 37.92 -28.17 -15.21
N GLU A 30 36.58 -28.22 -15.06
CA GLU A 30 35.74 -27.02 -14.96
C GLU A 30 35.70 -26.47 -13.53
N ILE A 31 35.90 -27.30 -12.52
CA ILE A 31 35.97 -26.89 -11.11
C ILE A 31 37.28 -26.14 -10.80
N SER A 32 38.37 -26.41 -11.54
CA SER A 32 39.65 -25.72 -11.34
C SER A 32 39.70 -24.30 -11.87
N LEU A 33 38.71 -23.86 -12.68
CA LEU A 33 38.62 -22.51 -13.22
C LEU A 33 37.90 -21.53 -12.27
N ILE A 34 37.14 -22.03 -11.30
CA ILE A 34 36.31 -21.19 -10.40
C ILE A 34 36.98 -20.99 -9.03
N ILE A 35 38.01 -21.78 -8.70
CA ILE A 35 38.70 -21.70 -7.39
C ILE A 35 40.16 -21.28 -7.65
N PRO A 36 40.62 -20.10 -7.19
CA PRO A 36 42.02 -19.72 -7.29
C PRO A 36 42.92 -20.72 -6.53
N GLN A 37 44.02 -21.14 -7.16
CA GLN A 37 44.98 -22.16 -6.67
C GLN A 37 45.58 -21.88 -5.29
N LYS A 38 45.43 -20.68 -4.73
CA LYS A 38 45.92 -20.29 -3.38
C LYS A 38 45.06 -20.76 -2.21
N LEU A 39 43.99 -21.54 -2.45
CA LEU A 39 43.03 -21.97 -1.42
C LEU A 39 43.39 -23.34 -0.79
N PHE A 40 44.50 -23.94 -1.15
CA PHE A 40 44.90 -25.29 -0.70
C PHE A 40 45.93 -25.31 0.44
N GLU A 41 46.08 -24.24 1.22
CA GLU A 41 46.96 -24.27 2.40
C GLU A 41 46.23 -24.76 3.66
N LYS A 42 46.94 -25.59 4.42
CA LYS A 42 46.54 -26.40 5.60
C LYS A 42 45.64 -25.72 6.66
N LYS A 43 45.51 -24.40 6.68
CA LYS A 43 44.76 -23.66 7.71
C LYS A 43 43.24 -23.61 7.49
N ARG A 44 42.70 -23.94 6.32
CA ARG A 44 41.25 -23.88 6.04
C ARG A 44 40.48 -25.17 6.35
N TRP A 45 41.17 -26.28 6.51
CA TRP A 45 40.55 -27.54 6.96
C TRP A 45 40.00 -27.45 8.38
N TYR A 46 40.62 -26.64 9.23
CA TYR A 46 40.17 -26.42 10.60
C TYR A 46 38.81 -25.69 10.69
N LEU A 47 38.46 -24.84 9.71
CA LEU A 47 37.16 -24.16 9.65
C LEU A 47 36.06 -25.11 9.14
N LEU A 48 36.37 -26.02 8.20
CA LEU A 48 35.40 -27.01 7.73
C LEU A 48 35.08 -28.03 8.83
N GLU A 49 36.10 -28.47 9.58
CA GLU A 49 35.92 -29.37 10.70
C GLU A 49 35.12 -28.75 11.85
N LYS A 50 35.30 -27.44 12.13
CA LYS A 50 34.47 -26.71 13.08
C LYS A 50 33.03 -26.48 12.58
N THR A 51 32.82 -26.28 11.30
CA THR A 51 31.47 -26.10 10.73
C THR A 51 30.69 -27.42 10.79
N VAL A 52 31.31 -28.54 10.53
CA VAL A 52 30.69 -29.87 10.67
C VAL A 52 30.48 -30.24 12.14
N SER A 53 31.38 -29.82 13.05
CA SER A 53 31.20 -29.97 14.51
C SER A 53 30.12 -29.06 15.08
N PHE A 54 29.93 -27.88 14.52
CA PHE A 54 28.87 -26.93 14.94
C PHE A 54 27.46 -27.41 14.57
N LEU A 55 27.32 -28.21 13.52
CA LEU A 55 26.06 -28.89 13.17
C LEU A 55 25.75 -30.07 14.12
N ARG A 56 26.70 -30.48 14.97
CA ARG A 56 26.53 -31.54 15.97
C ARG A 56 25.99 -31.07 17.32
N PHE A 57 25.93 -29.75 17.56
CA PHE A 57 25.49 -29.18 18.83
C PHE A 57 24.14 -28.48 18.71
N LYS A 58 23.14 -29.06 19.34
CA LYS A 58 21.78 -28.60 19.63
C LYS A 58 20.70 -28.83 18.57
N SER A 59 20.23 -30.05 18.49
CA SER A 59 18.77 -30.28 18.57
C SER A 59 18.50 -31.77 18.77
N ASN A 60 17.90 -32.11 19.87
CA ASN A 60 17.43 -33.47 20.21
C ASN A 60 16.10 -33.83 19.52
N TYR A 61 15.73 -33.15 18.44
CA TYR A 61 14.54 -33.49 17.68
C TYR A 61 14.82 -33.43 16.18
N VAL A 62 14.60 -34.59 15.54
CA VAL A 62 14.80 -34.94 14.13
C VAL A 62 16.26 -35.28 13.78
N ILE A 63 16.63 -36.51 14.07
CA ILE A 63 17.87 -37.10 13.58
C ILE A 63 17.66 -37.45 12.10
N PHE A 64 18.19 -36.62 11.18
CA PHE A 64 18.53 -37.07 9.85
C PHE A 64 19.81 -37.90 9.98
N ASN A 65 19.68 -39.23 10.01
CA ASN A 65 20.79 -40.15 10.02
C ASN A 65 21.46 -40.18 8.63
N LEU A 66 22.22 -39.13 8.31
CA LEU A 66 23.17 -39.11 7.20
C LEU A 66 24.53 -39.62 7.75
N ASN A 67 24.61 -40.91 8.01
CA ASN A 67 25.87 -41.57 8.31
C ASN A 67 26.75 -41.58 7.04
N PHE A 68 27.31 -40.44 6.69
CA PHE A 68 28.44 -40.35 5.76
C PHE A 68 29.72 -40.17 6.57
N THR A 69 30.50 -41.24 6.71
CA THR A 69 31.85 -41.11 7.24
C THR A 69 32.72 -40.35 6.23
N TYR A 70 33.63 -39.51 6.73
CA TYR A 70 34.60 -38.72 5.94
C TYR A 70 35.28 -39.53 4.83
N GLU A 71 35.68 -40.78 5.14
CA GLU A 71 36.29 -41.71 4.17
C GLU A 71 35.36 -42.04 2.99
N LYS A 72 34.05 -42.12 3.19
CA LYS A 72 33.08 -42.33 2.09
C LYS A 72 32.93 -41.09 1.22
N VAL A 73 32.99 -39.88 1.80
CA VAL A 73 32.92 -38.63 1.04
C VAL A 73 34.20 -38.43 0.22
N VAL A 74 35.38 -38.69 0.80
CA VAL A 74 36.66 -38.57 0.09
C VAL A 74 36.82 -39.66 -0.98
N SER A 75 36.47 -40.90 -0.68
CA SER A 75 36.46 -42.02 -1.66
C SER A 75 35.43 -41.75 -2.78
N PHE A 76 34.33 -41.07 -2.48
CA PHE A 76 33.29 -40.72 -3.41
C PHE A 76 33.70 -39.58 -4.36
N MET A 77 34.41 -38.56 -3.83
CA MET A 77 34.99 -37.48 -4.64
C MET A 77 36.17 -37.99 -5.54
N ALA A 78 36.92 -38.97 -5.09
CA ALA A 78 38.02 -39.55 -5.85
C ALA A 78 37.60 -40.41 -7.05
N LYS A 79 36.36 -40.92 -7.06
CA LYS A 79 35.82 -41.77 -8.15
C LYS A 79 35.15 -41.02 -9.31
N GLY A 80 35.08 -39.72 -9.28
CA GLY A 80 34.81 -38.84 -10.44
C GLY A 80 33.44 -38.95 -11.12
N LYS A 81 32.44 -39.63 -10.52
CA LYS A 81 31.07 -39.70 -11.08
C LYS A 81 30.04 -39.47 -9.97
N PHE A 82 29.67 -38.22 -9.75
CA PHE A 82 28.50 -37.89 -8.93
C PHE A 82 27.28 -37.86 -9.83
N SER A 83 26.46 -38.89 -9.81
CA SER A 83 25.13 -38.88 -10.44
C SER A 83 24.07 -38.87 -9.35
N ILE A 84 23.37 -37.76 -9.19
CA ILE A 84 22.19 -37.72 -8.33
C ILE A 84 21.06 -38.44 -9.06
N ASP A 85 20.59 -39.56 -8.50
CA ASP A 85 19.34 -40.17 -8.95
C ASP A 85 18.16 -39.31 -8.47
N TRP A 86 17.75 -38.38 -9.32
CA TRP A 86 16.63 -37.46 -9.07
C TRP A 86 15.31 -38.20 -8.78
N ARG A 87 15.15 -39.42 -9.29
CA ARG A 87 13.94 -40.22 -9.04
C ARG A 87 13.91 -40.70 -7.60
N GLN A 88 15.04 -41.19 -7.11
CA GLN A 88 15.17 -41.66 -5.71
C GLN A 88 15.10 -40.48 -4.73
N LEU A 89 15.81 -39.38 -5.01
CA LEU A 89 15.77 -38.18 -4.17
C LEU A 89 14.34 -37.62 -4.04
N ARG A 90 13.65 -37.48 -5.18
CA ARG A 90 12.24 -37.07 -5.20
C ARG A 90 11.33 -38.01 -4.41
N ALA A 91 11.53 -39.33 -4.53
CA ALA A 91 10.73 -40.30 -3.79
C ALA A 91 10.97 -40.20 -2.26
N ARG A 92 12.21 -39.94 -1.84
CA ARG A 92 12.56 -39.72 -0.43
C ARG A 92 11.97 -38.43 0.12
N LEU A 93 11.94 -37.36 -0.66
CA LEU A 93 11.44 -36.04 -0.24
C LEU A 93 9.94 -35.86 -0.48
N ALA A 94 9.24 -36.83 -1.08
CA ALA A 94 7.82 -36.70 -1.43
C ALA A 94 6.89 -36.43 -0.24
N TRP A 95 7.28 -36.81 0.97
CA TRP A 95 6.52 -36.54 2.20
C TRP A 95 6.52 -35.06 2.58
N THR A 96 7.52 -34.28 2.14
CA THR A 96 7.61 -32.84 2.44
C THR A 96 6.68 -32.00 1.58
N SER A 97 6.01 -32.58 0.57
CA SER A 97 5.15 -31.84 -0.35
C SER A 97 4.04 -31.02 0.35
N LEU A 98 3.29 -31.61 1.28
CA LEU A 98 2.26 -30.87 2.03
C LEU A 98 2.84 -29.91 3.08
N PRO A 99 3.84 -30.29 3.89
CA PRO A 99 4.55 -29.33 4.74
C PRO A 99 5.10 -28.11 4.01
N LEU A 100 5.68 -28.28 2.81
CA LEU A 100 6.15 -27.15 1.99
C LEU A 100 4.98 -26.30 1.46
N CYS A 101 3.86 -26.92 1.10
CA CYS A 101 2.65 -26.19 0.72
C CYS A 101 2.17 -25.29 1.88
N PHE A 102 2.06 -25.86 3.08
CA PHE A 102 1.71 -25.10 4.28
C PHE A 102 2.70 -23.95 4.56
N ALA A 103 3.99 -24.25 4.52
CA ALA A 103 5.03 -23.25 4.79
C ALA A 103 5.01 -22.10 3.77
N GLY A 104 4.81 -22.39 2.48
CA GLY A 104 4.70 -21.37 1.45
C GLY A 104 3.50 -20.44 1.65
N LEU A 105 2.34 -21.02 1.97
CA LEU A 105 1.15 -20.24 2.30
C LEU A 105 1.36 -19.41 3.57
N PHE A 106 1.92 -19.98 4.61
CA PHE A 106 2.18 -19.27 5.87
C PHE A 106 3.15 -18.09 5.69
N LEU A 107 4.13 -18.23 4.77
CA LEU A 107 5.11 -17.19 4.48
C LEU A 107 4.48 -15.95 3.82
N PHE A 108 3.52 -16.09 2.91
CA PHE A 108 2.87 -14.95 2.28
C PHE A 108 2.21 -14.03 3.30
N ASP A 109 1.39 -14.59 4.18
CA ASP A 109 0.74 -13.83 5.24
C ASP A 109 1.73 -13.29 6.27
N GLY A 110 2.63 -14.15 6.76
CA GLY A 110 3.59 -13.76 7.80
C GLY A 110 4.53 -12.65 7.35
N ALA A 111 4.98 -12.67 6.09
CA ALA A 111 5.81 -11.61 5.53
C ALA A 111 5.03 -10.29 5.42
N LEU A 112 3.83 -10.31 4.84
CA LEU A 112 3.02 -9.12 4.68
C LEU A 112 2.76 -8.44 6.03
N ARG A 113 2.26 -9.15 7.03
CA ARG A 113 2.02 -8.62 8.38
C ARG A 113 3.30 -8.17 9.09
N TYR A 114 4.41 -8.85 8.89
CA TYR A 114 5.66 -8.45 9.51
C TYR A 114 6.21 -7.12 8.99
N PHE A 115 6.23 -6.94 7.66
CA PHE A 115 6.79 -5.73 7.06
C PHE A 115 5.89 -4.50 7.25
N TYR A 116 4.58 -4.70 7.31
CA TYR A 116 3.60 -3.61 7.47
C TYR A 116 2.96 -3.54 8.88
N ARG A 117 3.61 -4.12 9.90
CA ARG A 117 3.07 -4.18 11.27
C ARG A 117 2.74 -2.83 11.91
N SER A 118 3.36 -1.74 11.45
CA SER A 118 3.09 -0.38 11.94
C SER A 118 1.84 0.26 11.33
N ALA A 119 1.30 -0.29 10.25
CA ALA A 119 0.20 0.31 9.51
C ALA A 119 -1.15 0.32 10.26
N GLY A 120 -1.34 -0.54 11.24
CA GLY A 120 -2.62 -0.68 11.96
C GLY A 120 -2.51 -0.66 13.47
N SER A 121 -1.43 -0.15 14.05
CA SER A 121 -1.20 -0.11 15.50
C SER A 121 -1.34 -1.47 16.22
N THR A 122 -1.31 -2.58 15.48
CA THR A 122 -1.47 -3.93 16.01
C THR A 122 -0.12 -4.59 16.25
N ARG A 123 -0.08 -5.52 17.20
CA ARG A 123 1.13 -6.32 17.44
C ARG A 123 1.24 -7.41 16.37
N PHE A 124 2.40 -7.52 15.70
CA PHE A 124 2.68 -8.61 14.74
C PHE A 124 2.39 -10.01 15.30
N LEU A 125 2.60 -10.20 16.59
CA LEU A 125 2.37 -11.46 17.29
C LEU A 125 0.94 -11.59 17.83
N ASP A 126 -0.04 -10.93 17.24
CA ASP A 126 -1.43 -11.17 17.63
C ASP A 126 -1.81 -12.63 17.41
N TRP A 127 -2.26 -13.27 18.49
CA TRP A 127 -2.59 -14.70 18.50
C TRP A 127 -3.74 -15.04 17.55
N ARG A 128 -4.71 -14.16 17.41
CA ARG A 128 -5.89 -14.36 16.55
C ARG A 128 -5.51 -14.39 15.07
N ALA A 129 -4.67 -13.47 14.65
CA ALA A 129 -4.16 -13.48 13.28
C ALA A 129 -3.36 -14.75 12.96
N PHE A 130 -2.56 -15.25 13.90
CA PHE A 130 -1.87 -16.54 13.73
C PHE A 130 -2.83 -17.73 13.65
N GLN A 131 -3.93 -17.70 14.44
CA GLN A 131 -4.96 -18.74 14.36
C GLN A 131 -5.63 -18.76 12.98
N PHE A 132 -6.02 -17.58 12.44
CA PHE A 132 -6.57 -17.48 11.09
C PHE A 132 -5.58 -17.97 10.04
N THR A 133 -4.36 -17.45 10.05
CA THR A 133 -3.31 -17.83 9.08
C THR A 133 -3.04 -19.32 9.10
N GLY A 134 -2.86 -19.88 10.30
CA GLY A 134 -2.60 -21.33 10.49
C GLY A 134 -3.79 -22.17 10.02
N ALA A 135 -5.02 -21.81 10.39
CA ALA A 135 -6.22 -22.55 10.01
C ALA A 135 -6.46 -22.49 8.49
N TRP A 136 -6.33 -21.30 7.85
CA TRP A 136 -6.47 -21.17 6.41
C TRP A 136 -5.36 -21.91 5.64
N ALA A 137 -4.10 -21.79 6.05
CA ALA A 137 -3.00 -22.51 5.41
C ALA A 137 -3.15 -24.04 5.54
N LEU A 138 -3.64 -24.53 6.69
CA LEU A 138 -3.99 -25.95 6.86
C LEU A 138 -5.16 -26.37 6.00
N LEU A 139 -6.22 -25.56 5.92
CA LEU A 139 -7.40 -25.83 5.08
C LEU A 139 -7.00 -25.95 3.60
N LEU A 140 -6.28 -24.99 3.06
CA LEU A 140 -5.82 -24.97 1.68
C LEU A 140 -4.86 -26.16 1.39
N THR A 141 -3.98 -26.47 2.35
CA THR A 141 -3.10 -27.65 2.26
C THR A 141 -3.89 -28.96 2.30
N ALA A 142 -4.92 -29.04 3.13
CA ALA A 142 -5.81 -30.21 3.21
C ALA A 142 -6.59 -30.42 1.91
N VAL A 143 -7.09 -29.35 1.29
CA VAL A 143 -7.70 -29.41 -0.06
C VAL A 143 -6.73 -30.03 -1.05
N CYS A 144 -5.48 -29.59 -1.09
CA CYS A 144 -4.44 -30.22 -1.91
C CYS A 144 -4.25 -31.71 -1.56
N GLY A 145 -4.34 -32.08 -0.27
CA GLY A 145 -4.24 -33.46 0.19
C GLY A 145 -5.33 -34.39 -0.34
N LEU A 146 -6.54 -33.86 -0.57
CA LEU A 146 -7.69 -34.61 -1.11
C LEU A 146 -7.60 -34.85 -2.62
N LEU A 147 -6.92 -33.97 -3.35
CA LEU A 147 -6.90 -33.96 -4.81
C LEU A 147 -6.04 -35.09 -5.41
N PRO A 148 -6.35 -35.55 -6.64
CA PRO A 148 -5.46 -36.39 -7.44
C PRO A 148 -4.13 -35.70 -7.71
N THR A 149 -3.08 -36.48 -8.00
CA THR A 149 -1.70 -36.00 -8.20
C THR A 149 -1.59 -34.81 -9.16
N LEU A 150 -2.26 -34.85 -10.31
CA LEU A 150 -2.19 -33.77 -11.31
C LEU A 150 -2.91 -32.52 -10.78
N ALA A 151 -4.14 -32.65 -10.33
CA ALA A 151 -4.92 -31.55 -9.77
C ALA A 151 -4.19 -30.89 -8.57
N ARG A 152 -3.60 -31.68 -7.68
CA ARG A 152 -2.78 -31.19 -6.55
C ARG A 152 -1.65 -30.29 -7.02
N ARG A 153 -0.93 -30.66 -8.09
CA ARG A 153 0.15 -29.84 -8.65
C ARG A 153 -0.37 -28.54 -9.24
N ILE A 154 -1.49 -28.62 -9.97
CA ILE A 154 -2.14 -27.46 -10.58
C ILE A 154 -2.56 -26.48 -9.48
N PHE A 155 -3.23 -26.96 -8.43
CA PHE A 155 -3.69 -26.12 -7.33
C PHE A 155 -2.52 -25.46 -6.56
N MET A 156 -1.44 -26.20 -6.29
CA MET A 156 -0.23 -25.59 -5.69
C MET A 156 0.37 -24.51 -6.59
N GLY A 157 0.35 -24.69 -7.91
CA GLY A 157 0.76 -23.66 -8.89
C GLY A 157 -0.17 -22.45 -8.87
N ILE A 158 -1.48 -22.68 -8.82
CA ILE A 158 -2.49 -21.62 -8.68
C ILE A 158 -2.27 -20.84 -7.37
N TYR A 159 -2.04 -21.51 -6.25
CA TYR A 159 -1.75 -20.86 -4.98
C TYR A 159 -0.48 -20.00 -5.04
N ALA A 160 0.59 -20.52 -5.67
CA ALA A 160 1.83 -19.78 -5.84
C ALA A 160 1.62 -18.50 -6.65
N LEU A 161 0.88 -18.60 -7.76
CA LEU A 161 0.60 -17.46 -8.63
C LEU A 161 -0.36 -16.47 -7.95
N PHE A 162 -1.52 -16.95 -7.49
CA PHE A 162 -2.58 -16.09 -6.96
C PHE A 162 -2.15 -15.37 -5.69
N PHE A 163 -1.69 -16.11 -4.66
CA PHE A 163 -1.29 -15.49 -3.39
C PHE A 163 0.03 -14.74 -3.50
N GLY A 164 0.94 -15.17 -4.37
CA GLY A 164 2.16 -14.42 -4.66
C GLY A 164 1.85 -13.07 -5.27
N LEU A 165 1.02 -13.02 -6.33
CA LEU A 165 0.59 -11.77 -6.96
C LEU A 165 -0.24 -10.90 -6.01
N LEU A 166 -1.16 -11.49 -5.25
CA LEU A 166 -1.97 -10.76 -4.28
C LEU A 166 -1.10 -10.11 -3.20
N THR A 167 -0.07 -10.79 -2.71
CA THR A 167 0.86 -10.22 -1.73
C THR A 167 1.68 -9.07 -2.32
N VAL A 168 2.13 -9.18 -3.58
CA VAL A 168 2.77 -8.08 -4.32
C VAL A 168 1.80 -6.90 -4.44
N LEU A 169 0.56 -7.16 -4.85
CA LEU A 169 -0.47 -6.13 -5.03
C LEU A 169 -0.73 -5.37 -3.71
N HIS A 170 -0.86 -6.07 -2.59
CA HIS A 170 -0.96 -5.43 -1.28
C HIS A 170 0.24 -4.53 -0.96
N GLY A 171 1.46 -4.97 -1.28
CA GLY A 171 2.67 -4.18 -1.08
C GLY A 171 2.70 -2.93 -1.94
N VAL A 172 2.36 -3.04 -3.23
CA VAL A 172 2.30 -1.91 -4.16
C VAL A 172 1.23 -0.91 -3.73
N MET A 173 0.01 -1.39 -3.44
CA MET A 173 -1.08 -0.51 -2.97
C MET A 173 -0.69 0.22 -1.68
N PHE A 174 -0.03 -0.47 -0.75
CA PHE A 174 0.43 0.17 0.47
C PHE A 174 1.52 1.22 0.23
N ASN A 175 2.45 0.97 -0.69
CA ASN A 175 3.49 1.93 -1.02
C ASN A 175 2.95 3.20 -1.70
N ILE A 176 1.89 3.07 -2.51
CA ILE A 176 1.28 4.20 -3.22
C ILE A 176 0.28 4.93 -2.31
N PHE A 177 -0.65 4.19 -1.71
CA PHE A 177 -1.84 4.75 -1.06
C PHE A 177 -1.83 4.65 0.47
N GLY A 178 -0.81 4.03 1.09
CA GLY A 178 -0.77 3.79 2.53
C GLY A 178 -1.81 2.79 3.03
N LYS A 179 -2.51 2.09 2.14
CA LYS A 179 -3.52 1.08 2.46
C LYS A 179 -3.33 -0.21 1.68
N PHE A 180 -3.82 -1.31 2.23
CA PHE A 180 -3.85 -2.58 1.53
C PHE A 180 -4.95 -2.61 0.46
N PHE A 181 -4.73 -3.44 -0.57
CA PHE A 181 -5.69 -3.67 -1.64
C PHE A 181 -7.03 -4.16 -1.10
N SER A 182 -8.12 -3.65 -1.67
CA SER A 182 -9.48 -4.16 -1.52
C SER A 182 -10.08 -4.49 -2.88
N PHE A 183 -10.99 -5.46 -2.95
CA PHE A 183 -11.70 -5.79 -4.20
C PHE A 183 -12.53 -4.62 -4.73
N SER A 184 -12.99 -3.73 -3.88
CA SER A 184 -13.64 -2.48 -4.31
C SER A 184 -12.71 -1.57 -5.11
N ASP A 185 -11.38 -1.66 -4.92
CA ASP A 185 -10.39 -0.91 -5.69
C ASP A 185 -10.32 -1.36 -7.17
N THR A 186 -10.88 -2.53 -7.51
CA THR A 186 -10.91 -3.02 -8.90
C THR A 186 -11.71 -2.11 -9.82
N ASN A 187 -12.61 -1.29 -9.29
CA ASN A 187 -13.32 -0.29 -10.04
C ASN A 187 -12.39 0.80 -10.62
N PHE A 188 -11.20 1.00 -10.03
CA PHE A 188 -10.16 1.92 -10.50
C PHE A 188 -9.08 1.26 -11.36
N ALA A 189 -9.14 -0.03 -11.62
CA ALA A 189 -8.04 -0.72 -12.30
C ALA A 189 -7.70 -0.10 -13.66
N GLY A 190 -8.70 0.49 -14.35
CA GLY A 190 -8.51 1.20 -15.61
C GLY A 190 -7.71 2.50 -15.45
N ASP A 191 -7.99 3.24 -14.40
CA ASP A 191 -7.31 4.52 -14.12
C ASP A 191 -5.93 4.28 -13.51
N GLY A 192 -5.84 3.34 -12.56
CA GLY A 192 -4.56 2.95 -11.99
C GLY A 192 -3.54 2.45 -13.01
N ALA A 193 -4.01 1.84 -14.11
CA ALA A 193 -3.13 1.39 -15.20
C ALA A 193 -2.50 2.57 -15.97
N LYS A 194 -3.15 3.73 -16.03
CA LYS A 194 -2.64 4.94 -16.70
C LYS A 194 -1.47 5.57 -15.92
N PHE A 195 -1.44 5.41 -14.60
CA PHE A 195 -0.44 5.98 -13.70
C PHE A 195 0.56 4.94 -13.18
N PHE A 196 0.53 3.72 -13.70
CA PHE A 196 1.44 2.68 -13.24
C PHE A 196 2.88 3.02 -13.63
N SER A 197 3.74 3.17 -12.64
CA SER A 197 5.21 3.20 -12.81
C SER A 197 5.86 1.96 -12.19
N TRP A 198 6.88 1.44 -12.85
CA TRP A 198 7.69 0.34 -12.31
C TRP A 198 8.43 0.72 -11.02
N SER A 199 8.61 2.01 -10.74
CA SER A 199 9.20 2.53 -9.50
C SER A 199 8.37 2.18 -8.26
N TYR A 200 7.05 1.99 -8.40
CA TYR A 200 6.19 1.56 -7.30
C TYR A 200 6.42 0.10 -6.85
N LEU A 201 7.12 -0.65 -7.70
CA LEU A 201 7.50 -2.03 -7.40
C LEU A 201 8.89 -2.04 -6.78
N ASP A 202 8.98 -1.89 -5.45
CA ASP A 202 10.27 -1.97 -4.74
C ASP A 202 10.84 -3.41 -4.81
N LEU A 203 11.55 -3.68 -5.92
CA LEU A 203 12.16 -5.00 -6.16
C LEU A 203 13.27 -5.34 -5.16
N HIS A 204 13.80 -4.36 -4.45
CA HIS A 204 14.84 -4.54 -3.43
C HIS A 204 14.23 -4.77 -2.04
N SER A 205 12.93 -4.63 -1.89
CA SER A 205 12.23 -4.88 -0.63
C SER A 205 12.47 -6.32 -0.14
N PRO A 206 12.80 -6.51 1.13
CA PRO A 206 12.88 -7.84 1.73
C PRO A 206 11.57 -8.62 1.62
N LEU A 207 10.42 -7.96 1.47
CA LEU A 207 9.13 -8.58 1.22
C LEU A 207 9.16 -9.42 -0.06
N ILE A 208 9.72 -8.88 -1.16
CA ILE A 208 9.86 -9.61 -2.43
C ILE A 208 10.67 -10.90 -2.24
N GLY A 209 11.75 -10.85 -1.46
CA GLY A 209 12.53 -12.05 -1.11
C GLY A 209 11.69 -13.11 -0.40
N CYS A 210 10.84 -12.71 0.54
CA CYS A 210 9.92 -13.61 1.23
C CYS A 210 8.82 -14.18 0.31
N ILE A 211 8.30 -13.36 -0.60
CA ILE A 211 7.31 -13.80 -1.61
C ILE A 211 7.95 -14.86 -2.52
N LEU A 212 9.15 -14.60 -3.04
CA LEU A 212 9.87 -15.55 -3.89
C LEU A 212 10.16 -16.88 -3.14
N LEU A 213 10.49 -16.82 -1.86
CA LEU A 213 10.66 -18.01 -1.03
C LEU A 213 9.33 -18.78 -0.86
N GLY A 214 8.22 -18.09 -0.64
CA GLY A 214 6.88 -18.69 -0.57
C GLY A 214 6.49 -19.38 -1.88
N VAL A 215 6.71 -18.72 -3.01
CA VAL A 215 6.51 -19.27 -4.36
C VAL A 215 7.38 -20.50 -4.56
N LEU A 216 8.67 -20.42 -4.18
CA LEU A 216 9.59 -21.56 -4.28
C LEU A 216 9.12 -22.76 -3.44
N CYS A 217 8.65 -22.53 -2.22
CA CYS A 217 8.08 -23.59 -1.37
C CYS A 217 6.91 -24.30 -2.07
N LEU A 218 5.99 -23.55 -2.67
CA LEU A 218 4.82 -24.10 -3.37
C LEU A 218 5.20 -24.82 -4.68
N VAL A 219 6.15 -24.27 -5.44
CA VAL A 219 6.69 -24.94 -6.64
C VAL A 219 7.38 -26.25 -6.26
N MET A 220 8.21 -26.23 -5.22
CA MET A 220 8.86 -27.44 -4.71
C MET A 220 7.84 -28.45 -4.17
N ALA A 221 6.80 -27.95 -3.47
CA ALA A 221 5.68 -28.78 -3.04
C ALA A 221 5.03 -29.51 -4.23
N ALA A 222 4.76 -28.79 -5.31
CA ALA A 222 4.16 -29.34 -6.55
C ALA A 222 5.10 -30.36 -7.25
N VAL A 223 6.38 -30.06 -7.32
CA VAL A 223 7.39 -30.98 -7.90
C VAL A 223 7.50 -32.25 -7.06
N LEU A 224 7.46 -32.17 -5.74
CA LEU A 224 7.62 -33.29 -4.82
C LEU A 224 6.34 -34.10 -4.59
N VAL A 225 5.19 -33.71 -5.16
CA VAL A 225 3.95 -34.50 -5.02
C VAL A 225 4.22 -35.98 -5.32
N PRO A 226 3.94 -36.89 -4.35
CA PRO A 226 4.21 -38.32 -4.53
C PRO A 226 3.40 -38.91 -5.68
N LYS A 227 3.93 -39.93 -6.32
CA LYS A 227 3.15 -40.75 -7.25
C LYS A 227 1.95 -41.35 -6.51
N SER A 228 0.84 -41.54 -7.22
CA SER A 228 -0.37 -42.12 -6.62
C SER A 228 -0.03 -43.39 -5.85
N GLN A 229 -0.39 -43.42 -4.57
CA GLN A 229 -0.27 -44.62 -3.74
C GLN A 229 -1.48 -45.53 -4.04
N PRO A 230 -1.30 -46.81 -4.28
CA PRO A 230 -2.42 -47.73 -4.47
C PRO A 230 -3.15 -48.04 -3.14
N GLY A 231 -4.43 -48.33 -3.22
CA GLY A 231 -5.18 -49.00 -2.18
C GLY A 231 -5.43 -48.24 -0.88
N ARG A 232 -5.42 -48.98 0.23
CA ARG A 232 -5.85 -48.54 1.58
C ARG A 232 -5.12 -47.33 2.12
N LYS A 233 -3.80 -47.19 1.83
CA LYS A 233 -2.98 -46.07 2.28
C LYS A 233 -3.44 -44.73 1.66
N ARG A 234 -3.87 -44.72 0.41
CA ARG A 234 -4.40 -43.52 -0.24
C ARG A 234 -5.69 -43.03 0.44
N TRP A 235 -6.59 -43.94 0.76
CA TRP A 235 -7.83 -43.59 1.42
C TRP A 235 -7.59 -43.10 2.84
N PHE A 236 -6.67 -43.71 3.56
CA PHE A 236 -6.27 -43.24 4.89
C PHE A 236 -5.70 -41.80 4.85
N LEU A 237 -4.77 -41.51 3.94
CA LEU A 237 -4.19 -40.16 3.80
C LEU A 237 -5.23 -39.11 3.38
N ARG A 238 -6.19 -39.49 2.52
CA ARG A 238 -7.31 -38.62 2.19
C ARG A 238 -8.26 -38.43 3.38
N GLY A 239 -8.48 -39.45 4.15
CA GLY A 239 -9.26 -39.34 5.39
C GLY A 239 -8.61 -38.35 6.38
N VAL A 240 -7.31 -38.47 6.59
CA VAL A 240 -6.55 -37.49 7.41
C VAL A 240 -6.69 -36.07 6.84
N ALA A 241 -6.51 -35.90 5.54
CA ALA A 241 -6.66 -34.58 4.91
C ALA A 241 -8.10 -34.03 5.07
N ALA A 242 -9.13 -34.87 4.94
CA ALA A 242 -10.52 -34.46 5.14
C ALA A 242 -10.78 -34.01 6.58
N VAL A 243 -10.34 -34.80 7.56
CA VAL A 243 -10.47 -34.44 8.99
C VAL A 243 -9.71 -33.14 9.30
N THR A 244 -8.48 -33.00 8.80
CA THR A 244 -7.71 -31.75 8.96
C THR A 244 -8.44 -30.58 8.33
N GLY A 245 -8.97 -30.73 7.12
CA GLY A 245 -9.72 -29.68 6.43
C GLY A 245 -10.96 -29.24 7.20
N ILE A 246 -11.77 -30.21 7.67
CA ILE A 246 -12.96 -29.93 8.47
C ILE A 246 -12.57 -29.22 9.78
N ALA A 247 -11.58 -29.73 10.49
CA ALA A 247 -11.12 -29.12 11.74
C ALA A 247 -10.61 -27.70 11.52
N SER A 248 -9.89 -27.47 10.42
CA SER A 248 -9.39 -26.13 10.06
C SER A 248 -10.53 -25.18 9.70
N ALA A 249 -11.53 -25.63 8.94
CA ALA A 249 -12.72 -24.82 8.63
C ALA A 249 -13.50 -24.45 9.89
N VAL A 250 -13.70 -25.41 10.80
CA VAL A 250 -14.34 -25.15 12.10
C VAL A 250 -13.51 -24.15 12.91
N CYS A 251 -12.19 -24.28 12.91
CA CYS A 251 -11.31 -23.33 13.60
C CYS A 251 -11.45 -21.91 13.02
N VAL A 252 -11.46 -21.74 11.69
CA VAL A 252 -11.70 -20.43 11.04
C VAL A 252 -13.05 -19.85 11.52
N MET A 253 -14.11 -20.64 11.49
CA MET A 253 -15.44 -20.19 11.95
C MET A 253 -15.44 -19.80 13.44
N MET A 254 -14.80 -20.60 14.29
CA MET A 254 -14.73 -20.29 15.73
C MET A 254 -13.96 -19.00 16.01
N VAL A 255 -12.83 -18.79 15.34
CA VAL A 255 -12.04 -17.56 15.47
C VAL A 255 -12.83 -16.36 14.94
N HIS A 256 -13.47 -16.51 13.77
CA HIS A 256 -14.37 -15.49 13.21
C HIS A 256 -15.46 -15.08 14.21
N GLN A 257 -16.20 -16.04 14.75
CA GLN A 257 -17.26 -15.77 15.74
C GLN A 257 -16.70 -15.11 17.02
N SER A 258 -15.49 -15.46 17.43
CA SER A 258 -14.85 -14.87 18.61
C SER A 258 -14.41 -13.43 18.41
N MET A 259 -14.24 -13.00 17.14
CA MET A 259 -13.88 -11.65 16.76
C MET A 259 -15.09 -10.71 16.63
N LEU A 260 -16.29 -11.24 16.50
CA LEU A 260 -17.49 -10.42 16.44
C LEU A 260 -17.85 -9.91 17.85
N PRO A 261 -18.15 -8.61 18.00
CA PRO A 261 -18.59 -8.06 19.28
C PRO A 261 -19.93 -8.67 19.68
N ARG A 262 -20.14 -8.79 20.96
CA ARG A 262 -21.38 -9.36 21.53
C ARG A 262 -22.54 -8.37 21.59
N SER A 263 -22.31 -7.12 21.26
CA SER A 263 -23.26 -6.02 21.31
C SER A 263 -23.44 -5.41 19.92
N ASP A 264 -24.68 -5.14 19.54
CA ASP A 264 -25.04 -4.46 18.29
C ASP A 264 -25.21 -2.94 18.46
N THR A 265 -24.76 -2.38 19.61
CA THR A 265 -24.84 -0.94 19.84
C THR A 265 -23.80 -0.19 19.04
N MET A 266 -24.26 0.83 18.34
CA MET A 266 -23.40 1.73 17.55
C MET A 266 -22.51 2.60 18.46
N TRP A 267 -21.43 3.17 17.92
CA TRP A 267 -20.41 3.93 18.68
C TRP A 267 -20.96 5.14 19.45
N TRP A 268 -22.07 5.70 19.03
CA TRP A 268 -22.78 6.74 19.79
C TRP A 268 -23.59 6.19 20.97
N GLY A 269 -23.70 4.89 21.09
CA GLY A 269 -24.14 4.22 22.31
C GLY A 269 -22.95 3.98 23.24
N ASN A 270 -23.22 3.82 24.54
CA ASN A 270 -22.19 3.73 25.57
C ASN A 270 -21.24 2.51 25.49
N THR A 271 -21.33 1.66 24.46
CA THR A 271 -20.60 0.39 24.37
C THR A 271 -19.74 0.26 23.12
N TYR A 272 -19.80 1.20 22.18
CA TYR A 272 -18.95 1.18 21.00
C TYR A 272 -17.56 1.77 21.30
N ASP A 273 -16.53 1.00 21.03
CA ASP A 273 -15.14 1.45 21.11
C ASP A 273 -14.47 1.32 19.73
N PRO A 274 -14.30 2.44 18.99
CA PRO A 274 -13.68 2.41 17.67
C PRO A 274 -12.21 1.99 17.70
N SER A 275 -11.56 2.01 18.87
CA SER A 275 -10.21 1.48 19.06
C SER A 275 -10.18 -0.05 19.21
N SER A 276 -11.34 -0.66 19.43
CA SER A 276 -11.48 -2.11 19.61
C SER A 276 -11.19 -2.87 18.32
N GLU A 277 -10.37 -3.93 18.40
CA GLU A 277 -10.12 -4.83 17.27
C GLU A 277 -11.39 -5.58 16.84
N ALA A 278 -12.30 -5.84 17.77
CA ALA A 278 -13.56 -6.52 17.47
C ALA A 278 -14.49 -5.62 16.64
N GLU A 279 -14.60 -4.34 16.99
CA GLU A 279 -15.40 -3.40 16.20
C GLU A 279 -14.75 -3.14 14.83
N ALA A 280 -13.44 -2.91 14.76
CA ALA A 280 -12.74 -2.78 13.49
C ALA A 280 -12.95 -4.01 12.58
N TYR A 281 -12.91 -5.21 13.16
CA TYR A 281 -13.16 -6.44 12.43
C TYR A 281 -14.61 -6.57 11.97
N LYS A 282 -15.60 -6.24 12.81
CA LYS A 282 -17.04 -6.30 12.48
C LYS A 282 -17.37 -5.30 11.35
N GLU A 283 -17.07 -4.03 11.57
CA GLU A 283 -17.44 -2.94 10.66
C GLU A 283 -16.64 -2.97 9.33
N PHE A 284 -15.48 -3.61 9.34
CA PHE A 284 -14.60 -3.74 8.18
C PHE A 284 -14.23 -2.39 7.54
N THR A 285 -14.11 -1.34 8.35
CA THR A 285 -13.91 0.05 7.90
C THR A 285 -12.45 0.41 7.61
N ASP A 286 -11.49 -0.33 8.15
CA ASP A 286 -10.05 -0.07 8.00
C ASP A 286 -9.37 -1.32 7.42
N SER A 287 -9.01 -1.25 6.13
CA SER A 287 -8.35 -2.36 5.42
C SER A 287 -7.00 -2.73 6.05
N ASN A 288 -6.23 -1.74 6.51
CA ASN A 288 -4.93 -1.97 7.12
C ASN A 288 -5.07 -2.76 8.42
N ARG A 289 -5.95 -2.28 9.29
CA ARG A 289 -6.21 -2.88 10.57
C ARG A 289 -6.83 -4.28 10.40
N ASN A 290 -7.81 -4.40 9.51
CA ASN A 290 -8.47 -5.69 9.24
C ASN A 290 -7.51 -6.75 8.72
N LEU A 291 -6.62 -6.43 7.78
CA LEU A 291 -5.62 -7.39 7.30
C LEU A 291 -4.65 -7.79 8.41
N LEU A 292 -4.21 -6.85 9.24
CA LEU A 292 -3.24 -7.13 10.30
C LEU A 292 -3.82 -8.00 11.42
N ILE A 293 -5.10 -7.82 11.79
CA ILE A 293 -5.75 -8.60 12.85
C ILE A 293 -6.32 -9.93 12.39
N SER A 294 -6.65 -10.10 11.10
CA SER A 294 -7.26 -11.32 10.56
C SER A 294 -6.34 -12.13 9.63
N GLY A 295 -5.28 -11.52 9.14
CA GLY A 295 -4.35 -12.13 8.19
C GLY A 295 -4.85 -12.13 6.76
N LEU A 296 -3.93 -12.36 5.81
CA LEU A 296 -4.16 -12.28 4.37
C LEU A 296 -5.40 -13.07 3.91
N TYR A 297 -5.54 -14.30 4.34
CA TYR A 297 -6.57 -15.22 3.82
C TYR A 297 -7.96 -14.83 4.30
N GLN A 298 -8.12 -14.58 5.60
CA GLN A 298 -9.40 -14.19 6.18
C GLN A 298 -9.82 -12.81 5.68
N TYR A 299 -8.86 -11.87 5.61
CA TYR A 299 -9.08 -10.55 5.03
C TYR A 299 -9.59 -10.67 3.59
N THR A 300 -8.88 -11.43 2.73
CA THR A 300 -9.25 -11.59 1.31
C THR A 300 -10.67 -12.12 1.13
N VAL A 301 -11.07 -13.11 1.95
CA VAL A 301 -12.43 -13.67 1.86
C VAL A 301 -13.47 -12.65 2.32
N ARG A 302 -13.24 -11.98 3.44
CA ARG A 302 -14.19 -10.99 3.96
C ARG A 302 -14.27 -9.75 3.05
N ASP A 303 -13.13 -9.27 2.58
CA ASP A 303 -13.07 -8.14 1.66
C ASP A 303 -13.85 -8.43 0.37
N PHE A 304 -13.74 -9.64 -0.16
CA PHE A 304 -14.57 -10.08 -1.28
C PHE A 304 -16.05 -10.03 -0.93
N LEU A 305 -16.45 -10.61 0.21
CA LEU A 305 -17.86 -10.66 0.61
C LEU A 305 -18.43 -9.26 0.86
N VAL A 306 -17.69 -8.38 1.52
CA VAL A 306 -18.11 -6.98 1.80
C VAL A 306 -18.16 -6.17 0.51
N SER A 307 -17.13 -6.24 -0.34
CA SER A 307 -17.05 -5.46 -1.59
C SER A 307 -18.15 -5.81 -2.59
N PHE A 308 -18.67 -7.04 -2.54
CA PHE A 308 -19.79 -7.47 -3.39
C PHE A 308 -21.16 -7.48 -2.65
N GLY A 309 -21.23 -6.87 -1.47
CA GLY A 309 -22.48 -6.75 -0.70
C GLY A 309 -23.03 -8.07 -0.17
N LEU A 310 -22.20 -9.11 -0.05
CA LEU A 310 -22.58 -10.43 0.46
C LEU A 310 -22.42 -10.54 1.99
N GLU A 311 -21.67 -9.63 2.59
CA GLU A 311 -21.50 -9.45 4.04
C GLU A 311 -21.65 -7.96 4.36
N GLY A 312 -22.34 -7.64 5.44
CA GLY A 312 -22.56 -6.27 5.94
C GLY A 312 -23.96 -6.16 6.57
N SER A 313 -24.08 -5.24 7.51
CA SER A 313 -25.39 -4.87 8.06
C SER A 313 -25.83 -3.60 7.38
N PRO A 314 -27.03 -3.53 6.77
CA PRO A 314 -27.55 -2.28 6.26
C PRO A 314 -27.71 -1.30 7.42
N ILE A 315 -27.17 -0.09 7.27
CA ILE A 315 -27.41 1.00 8.23
C ILE A 315 -28.91 1.26 8.26
N GLN A 316 -29.49 1.23 9.45
CA GLN A 316 -30.89 1.58 9.60
C GLN A 316 -31.02 3.10 9.52
N LEU A 317 -31.72 3.61 8.49
CA LEU A 317 -31.92 5.05 8.29
C LEU A 317 -32.45 5.76 9.53
N GLY A 318 -33.33 5.10 10.32
CA GLY A 318 -33.84 5.66 11.56
C GLY A 318 -32.78 5.80 12.69
N GLU A 319 -31.69 5.05 12.65
CA GLU A 319 -30.55 5.24 13.58
C GLU A 319 -29.70 6.44 13.14
N LEU A 320 -29.49 6.60 11.84
CA LEU A 320 -28.80 7.75 11.27
C LEU A 320 -29.55 9.06 11.56
N ASP A 321 -30.87 9.09 11.33
CA ASP A 321 -31.73 10.22 11.66
C ASP A 321 -31.65 10.61 13.14
N ARG A 322 -31.67 9.61 14.04
CA ARG A 322 -31.55 9.85 15.48
C ARG A 322 -30.19 10.44 15.85
N PHE A 323 -29.12 9.94 15.23
CA PHE A 323 -27.77 10.48 15.42
C PHE A 323 -27.68 11.96 15.02
N TYR A 324 -28.15 12.31 13.83
CA TYR A 324 -28.16 13.71 13.38
C TYR A 324 -29.08 14.60 14.20
N GLN A 325 -30.25 14.13 14.61
CA GLN A 325 -31.15 14.88 15.50
C GLN A 325 -30.50 15.18 16.87
N GLN A 326 -29.76 14.23 17.42
CA GLN A 326 -29.03 14.45 18.68
C GLN A 326 -27.92 15.50 18.51
N ARG A 327 -27.23 15.51 17.38
CA ARG A 327 -26.17 16.47 17.10
C ARG A 327 -26.66 17.84 16.63
N ALA A 328 -27.86 17.93 16.13
CA ALA A 328 -28.43 19.21 15.67
C ALA A 328 -28.42 20.29 16.77
N GLY A 329 -28.56 19.88 18.04
CA GLY A 329 -28.45 20.78 19.19
C GLY A 329 -27.01 21.20 19.56
N GLU A 330 -26.00 20.56 18.99
CA GLU A 330 -24.58 20.87 19.22
C GLU A 330 -24.04 21.91 18.22
N ILE A 331 -24.81 22.24 17.17
CA ILE A 331 -24.42 23.22 16.17
C ILE A 331 -24.38 24.59 16.84
N SER A 332 -23.20 25.22 16.83
CA SER A 332 -22.99 26.55 17.41
C SER A 332 -23.78 27.60 16.61
N GLY A 333 -24.35 28.56 17.33
CA GLY A 333 -24.92 29.75 16.72
C GLY A 333 -23.86 30.66 16.09
N GLU A 334 -24.24 31.89 15.79
CA GLU A 334 -23.34 32.94 15.27
C GLU A 334 -22.17 33.20 16.24
N ASN A 335 -21.00 33.46 15.69
CA ASN A 335 -19.80 33.86 16.41
C ASN A 335 -19.17 35.11 15.79
N GLU A 336 -18.06 35.60 16.33
CA GLU A 336 -17.37 36.81 15.87
C GLU A 336 -16.92 36.76 14.40
N MET A 337 -16.77 35.57 13.82
CA MET A 337 -16.34 35.37 12.44
C MET A 337 -17.55 35.24 11.49
N THR A 338 -18.76 35.14 12.01
CA THR A 338 -19.96 34.94 11.18
C THR A 338 -20.18 36.15 10.25
N GLY A 339 -20.19 35.88 8.95
CA GLY A 339 -20.38 36.87 7.91
C GLY A 339 -19.12 37.67 7.54
N LEU A 340 -17.95 37.34 8.07
CA LEU A 340 -16.69 38.02 7.75
C LEU A 340 -16.41 38.11 6.25
N PHE A 341 -16.74 37.05 5.52
CA PHE A 341 -16.52 36.95 4.07
C PHE A 341 -17.82 37.08 3.24
N ARG A 342 -18.84 37.69 3.83
CA ARG A 342 -20.10 37.90 3.11
C ARG A 342 -19.89 38.68 1.81
N ASP A 343 -20.50 38.22 0.74
CA ASP A 343 -20.47 38.82 -0.60
C ASP A 343 -19.07 38.82 -1.26
N LYS A 344 -18.11 38.11 -0.69
CA LYS A 344 -16.77 37.91 -1.30
C LYS A 344 -16.76 36.73 -2.26
N ASN A 345 -15.91 36.81 -3.28
CA ASN A 345 -15.57 35.67 -4.12
C ASN A 345 -14.76 34.66 -3.33
N LEU A 346 -14.74 33.39 -3.77
CA LEU A 346 -13.92 32.33 -3.18
C LEU A 346 -13.12 31.62 -4.25
N ILE A 347 -11.81 31.59 -4.09
CA ILE A 347 -10.91 30.64 -4.79
C ILE A 347 -10.35 29.67 -3.76
N MET A 348 -10.72 28.42 -3.91
CA MET A 348 -10.31 27.34 -3.02
C MET A 348 -9.34 26.44 -3.75
N VAL A 349 -8.08 26.40 -3.32
CA VAL A 349 -7.00 25.67 -3.97
C VAL A 349 -6.59 24.48 -3.10
N MET A 350 -6.88 23.30 -3.57
CA MET A 350 -6.36 22.04 -3.01
C MET A 350 -5.05 21.69 -3.68
N MET A 351 -3.96 21.81 -2.95
CA MET A 351 -2.60 21.59 -3.47
C MET A 351 -2.21 20.13 -3.35
N GLU A 352 -1.79 19.52 -4.45
CA GLU A 352 -1.30 18.15 -4.49
C GLU A 352 0.01 18.01 -3.72
N SER A 353 0.03 17.17 -2.68
CA SER A 353 1.22 16.73 -1.92
C SER A 353 2.11 17.81 -1.30
N ILE A 354 1.65 19.06 -1.22
CA ILE A 354 2.40 20.13 -0.55
C ILE A 354 2.41 19.87 0.96
N ASP A 355 3.60 19.85 1.55
CA ASP A 355 3.77 19.51 2.96
C ASP A 355 4.44 20.68 3.75
N THR A 356 4.28 20.70 5.06
CA THR A 356 4.81 21.76 5.93
C THR A 356 6.30 22.01 5.76
N TRP A 357 7.09 20.99 5.43
CA TRP A 357 8.54 21.13 5.20
C TRP A 357 8.89 21.77 3.85
N MET A 358 7.93 21.86 2.93
CA MET A 358 8.07 22.57 1.64
C MET A 358 7.74 24.07 1.79
N LEU A 359 6.88 24.42 2.74
CA LEU A 359 6.41 25.79 2.89
C LEU A 359 7.43 26.65 3.65
N THR A 360 8.42 27.13 2.94
CA THR A 360 9.47 28.02 3.41
C THR A 360 9.65 29.20 2.46
N PRO A 361 10.20 30.34 2.88
CA PRO A 361 10.43 31.47 1.97
C PRO A 361 11.41 31.17 0.86
N GLU A 362 12.28 30.14 0.99
CA GLU A 362 13.23 29.73 -0.02
C GLU A 362 12.64 28.83 -1.08
N TYR A 363 11.62 28.04 -0.72
CA TYR A 363 11.03 27.03 -1.60
C TYR A 363 9.73 27.48 -2.24
N MET A 364 8.87 28.14 -1.46
CA MET A 364 7.54 28.58 -1.86
C MET A 364 7.30 30.03 -1.41
N PRO A 365 8.03 31.02 -1.93
CA PRO A 365 7.99 32.41 -1.43
C PRO A 365 6.61 33.05 -1.54
N ASN A 366 5.84 32.76 -2.59
CA ASN A 366 4.52 33.37 -2.80
C ASN A 366 3.51 32.84 -1.79
N LEU A 367 3.40 31.53 -1.63
CA LEU A 367 2.49 30.91 -0.68
C LEU A 367 2.91 31.21 0.76
N TYR A 368 4.21 31.24 1.03
CA TYR A 368 4.72 31.62 2.35
C TYR A 368 4.36 33.06 2.72
N ALA A 369 4.46 34.00 1.78
CA ALA A 369 4.05 35.39 2.01
C ALA A 369 2.57 35.48 2.34
N LEU A 370 1.70 34.80 1.57
CA LEU A 370 0.26 34.75 1.83
C LEU A 370 -0.06 34.11 3.20
N GLN A 371 0.67 33.10 3.62
CA GLN A 371 0.51 32.49 4.95
C GLN A 371 0.83 33.50 6.06
N GLN A 372 1.87 34.34 5.89
CA GLN A 372 2.25 35.34 6.89
C GLN A 372 1.24 36.49 6.99
N GLU A 373 0.54 36.81 5.92
CA GLU A 373 -0.47 37.87 5.86
C GLU A 373 -1.87 37.38 6.22
N GLY A 374 -2.13 36.08 6.02
CA GLY A 374 -3.43 35.45 6.19
C GLY A 374 -3.67 34.81 7.55
N THR A 375 -4.67 33.96 7.62
CA THR A 375 -4.97 33.12 8.78
C THR A 375 -4.37 31.73 8.56
N ASP A 376 -3.39 31.36 9.37
CA ASP A 376 -2.78 30.04 9.35
C ASP A 376 -3.46 29.07 10.34
N PHE A 377 -3.95 27.94 9.84
CA PHE A 377 -4.53 26.87 10.66
C PHE A 377 -3.43 25.90 11.11
N SER A 378 -2.70 26.25 12.14
CA SER A 378 -1.53 25.52 12.64
C SER A 378 -1.78 24.06 13.03
N HIS A 379 -3.03 23.63 13.13
CA HIS A 379 -3.46 22.27 13.44
C HIS A 379 -4.37 21.69 12.35
N HIS A 380 -4.05 21.96 11.10
CA HIS A 380 -4.69 21.33 9.96
C HIS A 380 -4.10 19.92 9.71
N TYR A 381 -4.96 18.92 9.52
CA TYR A 381 -4.59 17.54 9.28
C TYR A 381 -5.35 16.97 8.10
N THR A 382 -4.66 16.29 7.21
CA THR A 382 -5.27 15.65 6.05
C THR A 382 -5.35 14.14 6.21
N PRO A 383 -6.52 13.53 5.93
CA PRO A 383 -6.67 12.07 6.02
C PRO A 383 -5.93 11.36 4.89
N LEU A 384 -5.15 10.33 5.22
CA LEU A 384 -4.50 9.49 4.22
C LEU A 384 -4.99 8.02 4.26
N PHE A 385 -5.93 7.71 5.14
CA PHE A 385 -6.39 6.34 5.37
C PHE A 385 -7.45 5.88 4.37
N LEU A 386 -7.89 6.73 3.46
CA LEU A 386 -8.94 6.45 2.49
C LEU A 386 -8.32 6.07 1.13
N SER A 387 -9.09 5.38 0.30
CA SER A 387 -8.60 4.64 -0.85
C SER A 387 -7.91 5.47 -1.95
N ALA A 388 -8.29 6.72 -2.10
CA ALA A 388 -7.71 7.61 -3.09
C ALA A 388 -7.34 8.91 -2.40
N GLY A 389 -6.08 9.09 -2.01
CA GLY A 389 -5.61 10.20 -1.19
C GLY A 389 -6.25 11.55 -1.53
N THR A 390 -6.04 12.04 -2.73
CA THR A 390 -6.57 13.32 -3.23
C THR A 390 -8.10 13.40 -3.15
N PHE A 391 -8.82 12.38 -3.62
CA PHE A 391 -10.27 12.37 -3.62
C PHE A 391 -10.88 12.47 -2.22
N ASN A 392 -10.22 11.98 -1.20
CA ASN A 392 -10.73 12.04 0.16
C ASN A 392 -10.87 13.48 0.65
N THR A 393 -9.80 14.24 0.51
CA THR A 393 -9.76 15.64 0.93
C THR A 393 -10.65 16.51 0.04
N GLU A 394 -10.68 16.24 -1.27
CA GLU A 394 -11.62 16.83 -2.21
C GLU A 394 -13.07 16.66 -1.73
N PHE A 395 -13.48 15.43 -1.43
CA PHE A 395 -14.84 15.14 -0.98
C PHE A 395 -15.16 15.76 0.39
N ILE A 396 -14.23 15.67 1.35
CA ILE A 396 -14.38 16.23 2.70
C ILE A 396 -14.56 17.75 2.62
N SER A 397 -13.73 18.42 1.84
CA SER A 397 -13.74 19.88 1.75
C SER A 397 -15.02 20.42 1.10
N GLN A 398 -15.63 19.67 0.18
CA GLN A 398 -16.85 20.08 -0.50
C GLN A 398 -18.13 19.70 0.27
N THR A 399 -18.10 18.67 1.09
CA THR A 399 -19.31 18.12 1.72
C THR A 399 -19.30 18.15 3.24
N GLY A 400 -18.14 18.33 3.87
CA GLY A 400 -17.97 18.13 5.32
C GLY A 400 -18.11 16.66 5.77
N LEU A 401 -18.26 15.72 4.85
CA LEU A 401 -18.45 14.29 5.14
C LEU A 401 -17.16 13.52 4.93
N LEU A 402 -16.88 12.56 5.80
CA LEU A 402 -15.81 11.60 5.55
C LEU A 402 -16.26 10.60 4.49
N PRO A 403 -15.50 10.38 3.42
CA PRO A 403 -15.79 9.32 2.47
C PRO A 403 -15.63 7.96 3.14
N SER A 404 -16.25 6.93 2.55
CA SER A 404 -16.17 5.58 3.09
C SER A 404 -14.72 5.08 3.17
N VAL A 405 -14.35 4.58 4.33
CA VAL A 405 -13.01 4.00 4.58
C VAL A 405 -12.86 2.58 4.04
N THR A 406 -13.95 1.95 3.63
CA THR A 406 -13.94 0.60 3.05
C THR A 406 -13.71 0.64 1.56
N GLY A 407 -12.46 0.81 1.13
CA GLY A 407 -12.01 0.54 -0.24
C GLY A 407 -12.90 1.01 -1.39
N LEU A 408 -13.87 1.87 -1.12
CA LEU A 408 -14.79 2.32 -2.13
C LEU A 408 -14.08 3.24 -3.11
N SER A 409 -14.37 3.00 -4.36
CA SER A 409 -14.04 3.86 -5.45
C SER A 409 -14.80 5.18 -5.35
N SER A 410 -14.16 6.28 -5.71
CA SER A 410 -14.84 7.56 -5.94
C SER A 410 -16.04 7.42 -6.89
N SER A 411 -15.99 6.45 -7.81
CA SER A 411 -17.10 6.15 -8.73
C SER A 411 -18.41 5.80 -8.04
N VAL A 412 -18.41 5.34 -6.78
CA VAL A 412 -19.65 5.12 -6.01
C VAL A 412 -20.41 6.44 -5.78
N TYR A 413 -19.68 7.56 -5.71
CA TYR A 413 -20.26 8.88 -5.49
C TYR A 413 -20.79 9.51 -6.77
N SER A 414 -20.45 8.98 -7.94
CA SER A 414 -20.88 9.50 -9.24
C SER A 414 -22.40 9.41 -9.48
N THR A 415 -23.11 8.65 -8.66
CA THR A 415 -24.58 8.51 -8.74
C THR A 415 -25.31 9.10 -7.54
N ASN A 416 -24.56 9.71 -6.59
CA ASN A 416 -25.14 10.33 -5.41
C ASN A 416 -25.47 11.80 -5.67
N SER A 417 -26.35 12.37 -4.84
CA SER A 417 -26.64 13.81 -4.81
C SER A 417 -26.14 14.41 -3.50
N PHE A 418 -25.56 15.61 -3.57
CA PHE A 418 -24.96 16.30 -2.43
C PHE A 418 -25.54 17.72 -2.28
N PRO A 419 -26.84 17.88 -1.95
CA PRO A 419 -27.52 19.16 -1.96
C PRO A 419 -26.97 20.18 -0.94
N PHE A 420 -26.13 19.73 0.01
CA PHE A 420 -25.50 20.59 1.01
C PHE A 420 -23.99 20.77 0.79
N SER A 421 -23.49 20.44 -0.40
CA SER A 421 -22.10 20.72 -0.77
C SER A 421 -21.86 22.22 -0.89
N LEU A 422 -20.61 22.65 -0.72
CA LEU A 422 -20.26 24.07 -0.87
C LEU A 422 -20.70 24.62 -2.24
N ALA A 423 -20.46 23.86 -3.31
CA ALA A 423 -20.79 24.26 -4.66
C ALA A 423 -22.30 24.51 -4.83
N HIS A 424 -23.17 23.65 -4.32
CA HIS A 424 -24.62 23.88 -4.33
C HIS A 424 -25.01 25.11 -3.53
N LEU A 425 -24.46 25.29 -2.32
CA LEU A 425 -24.79 26.44 -1.47
C LEU A 425 -24.38 27.76 -2.12
N PHE A 426 -23.20 27.84 -2.75
CA PHE A 426 -22.78 29.04 -3.50
C PHE A 426 -23.64 29.27 -4.74
N GLY A 427 -24.00 28.19 -5.47
CA GLY A 427 -24.87 28.27 -6.63
C GLY A 427 -26.28 28.78 -6.28
N GLU A 428 -26.87 28.38 -5.15
CA GLU A 428 -28.14 28.86 -4.64
C GLU A 428 -28.12 30.37 -4.32
N GLU A 429 -26.95 30.92 -3.91
CA GLU A 429 -26.72 32.33 -3.69
C GLU A 429 -26.39 33.12 -4.99
N GLY A 430 -26.42 32.45 -6.16
CA GLY A 430 -26.23 33.07 -7.46
C GLY A 430 -24.77 33.27 -7.87
N TYR A 431 -23.82 32.57 -7.24
CA TYR A 431 -22.42 32.57 -7.66
C TYR A 431 -22.22 31.68 -8.89
N THR A 432 -21.32 32.06 -9.79
CA THR A 432 -20.80 31.15 -10.82
C THR A 432 -19.86 30.14 -10.16
N VAL A 433 -20.14 28.85 -10.30
CA VAL A 433 -19.46 27.80 -9.55
C VAL A 433 -18.71 26.85 -10.50
N ASN A 434 -17.39 26.91 -10.54
CA ASN A 434 -16.56 26.12 -11.44
C ASN A 434 -15.48 25.32 -10.69
N SER A 435 -15.14 24.17 -11.24
CA SER A 435 -14.02 23.37 -10.76
C SER A 435 -12.95 23.19 -11.84
N PHE A 436 -11.69 23.09 -11.38
CA PHE A 436 -10.50 23.06 -12.24
C PHE A 436 -9.55 21.95 -11.79
N HIS A 437 -9.16 21.12 -12.72
CA HIS A 437 -8.06 20.17 -12.53
C HIS A 437 -7.57 19.69 -13.87
N SER A 438 -6.28 19.55 -14.04
CA SER A 438 -5.67 19.16 -15.32
C SER A 438 -6.07 17.76 -15.80
N ALA A 439 -6.40 16.84 -14.89
CA ALA A 439 -6.70 15.44 -15.23
C ALA A 439 -8.05 15.25 -15.95
N SER A 440 -8.18 14.13 -16.67
CA SER A 440 -9.42 13.71 -17.32
C SER A 440 -10.59 13.60 -16.33
N PRO A 441 -11.82 13.99 -16.72
CA PRO A 441 -13.01 13.85 -15.89
C PRO A 441 -13.35 12.40 -15.53
N ASP A 442 -12.81 11.42 -16.25
CA ASP A 442 -12.98 9.99 -15.94
C ASP A 442 -12.19 9.56 -14.71
N ILE A 443 -11.08 10.26 -14.41
CA ILE A 443 -10.26 9.94 -13.24
C ILE A 443 -11.04 10.25 -11.97
N TYR A 444 -11.14 9.26 -11.08
CA TYR A 444 -12.01 9.32 -9.90
C TYR A 444 -13.49 9.57 -10.22
N SER A 445 -13.91 9.45 -11.49
CA SER A 445 -15.24 9.84 -11.95
C SER A 445 -15.56 11.31 -11.63
N ARG A 446 -14.55 12.17 -11.61
CA ARG A 446 -14.65 13.57 -11.18
C ARG A 446 -15.70 14.35 -11.96
N GLY A 447 -15.78 14.14 -13.28
CA GLY A 447 -16.80 14.84 -14.08
C GLY A 447 -18.20 14.67 -13.49
N SER A 448 -18.62 13.44 -13.23
CA SER A 448 -19.93 13.14 -12.64
C SER A 448 -20.04 13.53 -11.17
N VAL A 449 -18.97 13.34 -10.40
CA VAL A 449 -18.97 13.70 -8.98
C VAL A 449 -19.07 15.21 -8.80
N HIS A 450 -18.31 16.00 -9.57
CA HIS A 450 -18.36 17.45 -9.49
C HIS A 450 -19.71 18.02 -9.96
N GLU A 451 -20.31 17.43 -11.00
CA GLU A 451 -21.70 17.74 -11.38
C GLU A 451 -22.66 17.48 -10.22
N ASN A 452 -22.54 16.33 -9.55
CA ASN A 452 -23.37 15.99 -8.39
C ASN A 452 -23.10 16.84 -7.15
N LEU A 453 -21.89 17.43 -7.05
CA LEU A 453 -21.55 18.43 -6.04
C LEU A 453 -22.07 19.84 -6.36
N GLY A 454 -22.61 20.08 -7.57
CA GLY A 454 -23.19 21.35 -7.96
C GLY A 454 -22.27 22.28 -8.75
N PHE A 455 -21.11 21.83 -9.20
CA PHE A 455 -20.27 22.60 -10.11
C PHE A 455 -20.90 22.68 -11.50
N GLU A 456 -20.95 23.89 -12.10
CA GLU A 456 -21.48 24.12 -13.44
C GLU A 456 -20.58 23.51 -14.53
N ALA A 457 -19.26 23.55 -14.31
CA ALA A 457 -18.29 22.98 -15.22
C ALA A 457 -17.09 22.36 -14.48
N TYR A 458 -16.60 21.24 -15.03
CA TYR A 458 -15.30 20.65 -14.71
C TYR A 458 -14.31 21.03 -15.82
N ASN A 459 -13.38 21.94 -15.53
CA ASN A 459 -12.43 22.49 -16.49
C ASN A 459 -11.10 21.70 -16.42
N ASN A 460 -10.89 20.80 -17.38
CA ASN A 460 -9.67 20.02 -17.46
C ASN A 460 -8.64 20.61 -18.44
N SER A 461 -7.46 19.98 -18.56
CA SER A 461 -6.37 20.41 -19.45
C SER A 461 -6.81 20.64 -20.89
N SER A 462 -7.70 19.80 -21.44
CA SER A 462 -8.24 19.97 -22.79
C SER A 462 -9.12 21.20 -22.93
N VAL A 463 -9.97 21.47 -21.93
CA VAL A 463 -10.85 22.65 -21.90
C VAL A 463 -10.04 23.93 -21.71
N LEU A 464 -8.95 23.87 -20.96
CA LEU A 464 -8.06 24.99 -20.65
C LEU A 464 -6.97 25.20 -21.72
N GLY A 465 -6.84 24.30 -22.69
CA GLY A 465 -5.79 24.40 -23.71
C GLY A 465 -4.37 24.32 -23.14
N MET A 466 -4.18 23.50 -22.09
CA MET A 466 -2.86 23.29 -21.48
C MET A 466 -1.99 22.47 -22.43
N GLU A 467 -0.75 22.94 -22.69
CA GLU A 467 0.23 22.20 -23.48
C GLU A 467 0.82 21.04 -22.68
N ASP A 468 1.04 21.27 -21.39
CA ASP A 468 1.45 20.23 -20.42
C ASP A 468 0.48 20.22 -19.23
N TYR A 469 -0.30 19.14 -19.14
CA TYR A 469 -1.31 18.99 -18.09
C TYR A 469 -0.72 18.83 -16.67
N MET A 470 0.59 18.62 -16.56
CA MET A 470 1.28 18.45 -15.28
C MET A 470 1.76 19.79 -14.68
N LEU A 471 1.69 20.89 -15.41
CA LEU A 471 2.14 22.21 -14.95
C LEU A 471 0.99 23.05 -14.41
N ASP A 472 1.02 23.31 -13.10
CA ASP A 472 -0.05 24.06 -12.42
C ASP A 472 -0.20 25.49 -12.94
N SER A 473 0.90 26.15 -13.32
CA SER A 473 0.84 27.49 -13.90
C SER A 473 -0.01 27.57 -15.18
N GLN A 474 -0.14 26.47 -15.92
CA GLN A 474 -1.00 26.42 -17.11
C GLN A 474 -2.51 26.34 -16.82
N LEU A 475 -2.92 26.09 -15.57
CA LEU A 475 -4.32 26.25 -15.18
C LEU A 475 -4.81 27.69 -15.43
N LEU A 476 -3.90 28.66 -15.37
CA LEU A 476 -4.19 30.06 -15.63
C LEU A 476 -4.48 30.41 -17.11
N ASN A 477 -4.35 29.46 -18.04
CA ASN A 477 -4.90 29.60 -19.39
C ASN A 477 -6.44 29.80 -19.35
N GLY A 478 -7.09 29.31 -18.28
CA GLY A 478 -8.50 29.51 -18.04
C GLY A 478 -8.82 30.55 -16.95
N TYR A 479 -7.96 31.55 -16.79
CA TYR A 479 -8.13 32.55 -15.74
C TYR A 479 -9.50 33.27 -15.79
N ASP A 480 -10.01 33.57 -16.98
CA ASP A 480 -11.33 34.13 -17.20
C ASP A 480 -12.49 33.25 -16.69
N LYS A 481 -12.25 31.95 -16.57
CA LYS A 481 -13.19 30.99 -15.95
C LYS A 481 -12.94 30.82 -14.46
N ILE A 482 -11.68 30.97 -14.01
CA ILE A 482 -11.31 30.93 -12.58
C ILE A 482 -11.89 32.15 -11.88
N ALA A 483 -11.77 33.31 -12.50
CA ALA A 483 -12.27 34.58 -11.98
C ALA A 483 -13.21 35.26 -12.99
N PRO A 484 -14.41 34.70 -13.27
CA PRO A 484 -15.39 35.28 -14.18
C PRO A 484 -15.94 36.59 -13.62
N ASP A 485 -16.67 37.33 -14.47
CA ASP A 485 -17.41 38.51 -14.04
C ASP A 485 -18.49 38.15 -13.02
N GLY A 486 -18.75 39.03 -12.06
CA GLY A 486 -19.69 38.80 -10.96
C GLY A 486 -19.13 38.00 -9.82
N ASN A 487 -20.01 37.45 -8.98
CA ASN A 487 -19.60 36.62 -7.84
C ASN A 487 -19.32 35.18 -8.28
N PHE A 488 -18.25 34.61 -7.77
CA PHE A 488 -17.82 33.26 -8.15
C PHE A 488 -17.25 32.47 -6.98
N PHE A 489 -17.40 31.16 -7.11
CA PHE A 489 -16.66 30.16 -6.34
C PHE A 489 -15.89 29.26 -7.31
N SER A 490 -14.59 29.28 -7.23
CA SER A 490 -13.68 28.45 -8.03
C SER A 490 -12.92 27.46 -7.17
N PHE A 491 -13.12 26.18 -7.44
CA PHE A 491 -12.39 25.08 -6.79
C PHE A 491 -11.29 24.54 -7.69
N ILE A 492 -10.05 24.68 -7.29
CA ILE A 492 -8.87 24.32 -8.07
C ILE A 492 -8.14 23.18 -7.38
N ILE A 493 -7.82 22.13 -8.13
CA ILE A 493 -7.00 21.02 -7.69
C ILE A 493 -5.70 21.07 -8.51
N THR A 494 -4.56 21.21 -7.85
CA THR A 494 -3.24 21.22 -8.52
C THR A 494 -2.76 19.82 -8.83
N TYR A 495 -1.67 19.70 -9.60
CA TYR A 495 -1.06 18.42 -9.98
C TYR A 495 0.45 18.37 -9.77
N SER A 496 1.16 19.49 -9.91
CA SER A 496 2.63 19.49 -10.02
C SER A 496 3.34 18.87 -8.82
N GLY A 497 2.76 18.95 -7.63
CA GLY A 497 3.32 18.30 -6.43
C GLY A 497 3.30 16.77 -6.42
N HIS A 498 2.65 16.13 -7.43
CA HIS A 498 2.51 14.67 -7.50
C HIS A 498 3.85 13.99 -7.78
N GLY A 499 4.13 12.90 -7.04
CA GLY A 499 5.26 12.02 -7.32
C GLY A 499 4.98 10.99 -8.44
N PRO A 500 5.94 10.15 -8.81
CA PRO A 500 7.24 9.97 -8.13
C PRO A 500 8.22 11.11 -8.43
N TYR A 501 9.06 11.45 -7.47
CA TYR A 501 10.10 12.46 -7.65
C TYR A 501 11.33 11.86 -8.34
N THR A 502 11.25 11.75 -9.67
CA THR A 502 12.26 11.11 -10.53
C THR A 502 12.42 11.88 -11.84
N ASP A 503 13.45 11.57 -12.60
CA ASP A 503 13.68 12.15 -13.94
C ASP A 503 12.54 11.89 -14.93
N GLU A 504 11.65 10.94 -14.65
CA GLU A 504 10.46 10.67 -15.48
C GLU A 504 9.49 11.86 -15.52
N LEU A 505 9.52 12.72 -14.49
CA LEU A 505 8.73 13.96 -14.40
C LEU A 505 9.59 15.23 -14.53
N SER A 506 10.65 15.15 -15.33
CA SER A 506 11.55 16.28 -15.58
C SER A 506 10.90 17.47 -16.30
N ASN A 507 9.72 17.30 -16.89
CA ASN A 507 8.88 18.39 -17.40
C ASN A 507 8.40 19.31 -16.27
N ILE A 508 8.13 18.80 -15.07
CA ILE A 508 7.76 19.58 -13.89
C ILE A 508 9.02 20.14 -13.22
N SER A 509 9.96 19.26 -12.85
CA SER A 509 11.14 19.63 -12.08
C SER A 509 12.16 20.45 -12.88
N GLY A 510 12.33 20.18 -14.18
CA GLY A 510 13.38 20.78 -15.00
C GLY A 510 13.41 22.31 -15.01
N PRO A 511 12.29 23.01 -15.17
CA PRO A 511 12.25 24.48 -15.11
C PRO A 511 12.75 25.08 -13.79
N HIS A 512 12.60 24.35 -12.69
CA HIS A 512 12.90 24.81 -11.33
C HIS A 512 14.12 24.12 -10.70
N LEU A 513 14.73 23.13 -11.38
CA LEU A 513 15.74 22.25 -10.79
C LEU A 513 16.94 23.03 -10.23
N LYS A 514 17.44 23.99 -10.99
CA LYS A 514 18.59 24.79 -10.55
C LYS A 514 18.30 25.60 -9.29
N ASP A 515 17.15 26.23 -9.23
CA ASP A 515 16.74 27.03 -8.08
C ASP A 515 16.45 26.14 -6.86
N ALA A 516 15.89 24.95 -7.08
CA ALA A 516 15.70 23.94 -6.05
C ALA A 516 17.04 23.41 -5.49
N GLU A 517 18.02 23.11 -6.35
CA GLU A 517 19.37 22.71 -5.93
C GLU A 517 20.03 23.77 -5.04
N GLU A 518 19.99 25.04 -5.48
CA GLU A 518 20.54 26.15 -4.71
C GLU A 518 19.84 26.35 -3.34
N ALA A 519 18.52 26.23 -3.31
CA ALA A 519 17.74 26.39 -2.10
C ALA A 519 17.94 25.20 -1.14
N VAL A 520 17.99 23.98 -1.64
CA VAL A 520 18.25 22.77 -0.85
C VAL A 520 19.67 22.78 -0.28
N GLU A 521 20.68 23.20 -1.04
CA GLU A 521 22.06 23.35 -0.52
C GLU A 521 22.11 24.32 0.66
N LYS A 522 21.40 25.45 0.57
CA LYS A 522 21.32 26.46 1.65
C LYS A 522 20.56 25.98 2.88
N SER A 523 19.63 25.03 2.73
CA SER A 523 18.78 24.55 3.83
C SER A 523 19.55 23.79 4.92
N GLY A 524 20.70 23.20 4.58
CA GLY A 524 21.47 22.34 5.47
C GLY A 524 20.81 20.98 5.76
N VAL A 525 19.74 20.61 5.06
CA VAL A 525 19.13 19.27 5.13
C VAL A 525 20.14 18.22 4.65
N THR A 526 20.21 17.10 5.35
CA THR A 526 21.14 16.02 5.04
C THR A 526 20.42 14.67 4.98
N GLY A 527 20.80 13.84 4.03
CA GLY A 527 20.25 12.51 3.83
C GLY A 527 21.20 11.60 3.06
N SER A 528 20.71 10.42 2.66
CA SER A 528 21.41 9.62 1.66
C SER A 528 21.38 10.34 0.29
N ALA A 529 22.27 9.98 -0.63
CA ALA A 529 22.28 10.60 -1.97
C ALA A 529 20.89 10.48 -2.65
N SER A 530 20.26 9.31 -2.58
CA SER A 530 18.93 9.10 -3.13
C SER A 530 17.85 9.95 -2.43
N ASN A 531 17.90 10.08 -1.10
CA ASN A 531 16.92 10.92 -0.39
C ASN A 531 17.09 12.40 -0.76
N MET A 532 18.33 12.87 -0.94
CA MET A 532 18.58 14.26 -1.32
C MET A 532 18.17 14.54 -2.77
N GLU A 533 18.35 13.58 -3.67
CA GLU A 533 17.87 13.67 -5.06
C GLU A 533 16.35 13.79 -5.11
N GLU A 534 15.62 12.83 -4.48
CA GLU A 534 14.15 12.89 -4.40
C GLU A 534 13.67 14.17 -3.69
N TYR A 535 14.37 14.64 -2.66
CA TYR A 535 14.04 15.87 -1.94
C TYR A 535 14.14 17.09 -2.84
N THR A 536 15.25 17.21 -3.59
CA THR A 536 15.46 18.32 -4.52
C THR A 536 14.39 18.36 -5.61
N LEU A 537 14.05 17.19 -6.18
CA LEU A 537 12.99 17.09 -7.17
C LEU A 537 11.61 17.45 -6.57
N ALA A 538 11.33 17.01 -5.34
CA ALA A 538 10.08 17.38 -4.64
C ALA A 538 9.97 18.90 -4.42
N ILE A 539 11.07 19.57 -4.07
CA ILE A 539 11.11 21.03 -3.97
C ILE A 539 10.90 21.70 -5.33
N ALA A 540 11.52 21.18 -6.40
CA ALA A 540 11.31 21.71 -7.75
C ALA A 540 9.84 21.58 -8.19
N HIS A 541 9.15 20.49 -7.83
CA HIS A 541 7.71 20.30 -8.05
C HIS A 541 6.89 21.32 -7.25
N ALA A 542 7.22 21.55 -5.98
CA ALA A 542 6.54 22.54 -5.15
C ALA A 542 6.72 23.99 -5.67
N MET A 543 7.87 24.30 -6.26
CA MET A 543 8.12 25.61 -6.89
C MET A 543 7.22 25.87 -8.10
N GLU A 544 6.81 24.85 -8.86
CA GLU A 544 5.83 25.02 -9.93
C GLU A 544 4.43 25.35 -9.38
N THR A 545 4.04 24.71 -8.29
CA THR A 545 2.79 25.07 -7.58
C THR A 545 2.87 26.50 -7.02
N ASP A 546 4.00 26.89 -6.44
CA ASP A 546 4.20 28.25 -5.91
C ASP A 546 4.18 29.32 -7.01
N LYS A 547 4.72 29.00 -8.18
CA LYS A 547 4.62 29.86 -9.38
C LYS A 547 3.15 30.11 -9.76
N PHE A 548 2.35 29.05 -9.81
CA PHE A 548 0.90 29.16 -10.04
C PHE A 548 0.25 30.11 -9.03
N VAL A 549 0.55 29.96 -7.73
CA VAL A 549 0.02 30.80 -6.66
C VAL A 549 0.39 32.27 -6.88
N GLY A 550 1.66 32.54 -7.17
CA GLY A 550 2.14 33.90 -7.42
C GLY A 550 1.49 34.55 -8.64
N GLU A 551 1.39 33.83 -9.77
CA GLU A 551 0.76 34.35 -10.98
C GLU A 551 -0.75 34.57 -10.82
N LEU A 552 -1.45 33.68 -10.08
CA LEU A 552 -2.87 33.83 -9.75
C LEU A 552 -3.10 35.10 -8.93
N THR A 553 -2.33 35.27 -7.86
CA THR A 553 -2.45 36.40 -6.94
C THR A 553 -2.14 37.71 -7.64
N ALA A 554 -1.07 37.76 -8.47
CA ALA A 554 -0.69 38.94 -9.21
C ALA A 554 -1.79 39.36 -10.21
N ARG A 555 -2.42 38.41 -10.91
CA ARG A 555 -3.55 38.76 -11.83
C ARG A 555 -4.76 39.31 -11.09
N LEU A 556 -5.12 38.75 -9.95
CA LEU A 556 -6.21 39.25 -9.11
C LEU A 556 -5.93 40.68 -8.60
N GLU A 557 -4.67 40.96 -8.25
CA GLU A 557 -4.22 42.28 -7.81
C GLU A 557 -4.26 43.30 -8.97
N GLU A 558 -3.71 42.93 -10.15
CA GLU A 558 -3.73 43.78 -11.37
C GLU A 558 -5.15 44.15 -11.79
N GLU A 559 -6.14 43.27 -11.59
CA GLU A 559 -7.53 43.52 -11.87
C GLU A 559 -8.28 44.25 -10.74
N GLY A 560 -7.62 44.48 -9.60
CA GLY A 560 -8.20 45.07 -8.40
C GLY A 560 -9.29 44.20 -7.75
N ARG A 561 -9.19 42.88 -7.90
CA ARG A 561 -10.15 41.87 -7.39
C ARG A 561 -9.67 41.12 -6.17
N LEU A 562 -8.39 41.30 -5.80
CA LEU A 562 -7.79 40.57 -4.69
C LEU A 562 -8.51 40.86 -3.36
N ASP A 563 -8.82 42.13 -3.09
CA ASP A 563 -9.53 42.56 -1.88
C ASP A 563 -10.97 41.99 -1.76
N ASP A 564 -11.58 41.64 -2.90
CA ASP A 564 -12.93 41.07 -2.97
C ASP A 564 -12.94 39.54 -3.14
N THR A 565 -11.78 38.91 -3.03
CA THR A 565 -11.60 37.45 -3.20
C THR A 565 -10.93 36.83 -1.98
N VAL A 566 -11.58 35.84 -1.39
CA VAL A 566 -11.00 34.97 -0.38
C VAL A 566 -10.18 33.88 -1.06
N LEU A 567 -8.91 33.78 -0.73
CA LEU A 567 -8.02 32.71 -1.18
C LEU A 567 -7.88 31.69 -0.05
N LEU A 568 -8.28 30.45 -0.29
CA LEU A 568 -8.15 29.35 0.66
C LEU A 568 -7.22 28.29 0.07
N PHE A 569 -6.06 28.12 0.68
CA PHE A 569 -5.08 27.10 0.31
C PHE A 569 -5.03 26.00 1.34
N TYR A 570 -5.01 24.75 0.89
CA TYR A 570 -4.81 23.56 1.74
C TYR A 570 -4.30 22.43 0.86
N THR A 571 -3.75 21.40 1.48
CA THR A 571 -3.23 20.26 0.71
C THR A 571 -4.15 19.04 0.82
N ASP A 572 -4.09 18.18 -0.19
CA ASP A 572 -4.85 16.93 -0.24
C ASP A 572 -4.32 15.86 0.74
N HIS A 573 -3.01 15.77 0.91
CA HIS A 573 -2.32 14.90 1.87
C HIS A 573 -0.85 15.32 2.07
N TYR A 574 -0.19 14.76 3.07
CA TYR A 574 1.24 15.00 3.27
C TYR A 574 2.09 14.44 2.11
N GLY A 575 3.34 14.90 1.98
CA GLY A 575 4.29 14.49 0.94
C GLY A 575 4.69 13.02 1.05
N LYS A 576 3.80 12.11 0.67
CA LYS A 576 3.90 10.64 0.85
C LYS A 576 4.76 9.93 -0.20
N TYR A 577 5.14 10.62 -1.28
CA TYR A 577 5.76 9.96 -2.45
C TYR A 577 7.24 9.64 -2.28
N MET A 578 7.93 10.21 -1.28
CA MET A 578 9.32 9.84 -0.98
C MET A 578 9.46 8.32 -0.82
N THR A 579 10.46 7.73 -1.46
CA THR A 579 10.76 6.28 -1.39
C THR A 579 11.09 5.87 0.04
N ASP A 580 11.96 6.61 0.71
CA ASP A 580 12.23 6.44 2.15
C ASP A 580 11.13 7.11 2.98
N LYS A 581 10.15 6.34 3.42
CA LYS A 581 9.02 6.84 4.24
C LYS A 581 9.43 7.39 5.60
N THR A 582 10.67 7.21 6.03
CA THR A 582 11.21 7.79 7.26
C THR A 582 11.75 9.20 7.05
N PHE A 583 12.09 9.56 5.81
CA PHE A 583 12.67 10.85 5.50
C PHE A 583 11.71 12.04 5.70
N PRO A 584 10.43 11.99 5.25
CA PRO A 584 9.45 13.02 5.58
C PRO A 584 9.27 13.25 7.10
N ARG A 585 9.32 12.17 7.89
CA ARG A 585 9.27 12.28 9.35
C ARG A 585 10.48 13.04 9.90
N LYS A 586 11.68 12.77 9.38
CA LYS A 586 12.89 13.50 9.73
C LYS A 586 12.79 14.98 9.35
N LEU A 587 12.26 15.30 8.16
CA LEU A 587 12.05 16.67 7.71
C LEU A 587 11.09 17.43 8.64
N LYS A 588 10.06 16.77 9.14
CA LYS A 588 9.10 17.33 10.11
C LYS A 588 9.61 17.33 11.55
N GLY A 589 10.76 16.72 11.84
CA GLY A 589 11.30 16.59 13.21
C GLY A 589 10.43 15.74 14.14
N ILE A 590 9.71 14.75 13.62
CA ILE A 590 8.77 13.92 14.37
C ILE A 590 9.28 12.50 14.55
N GLU A 591 8.88 11.87 15.66
CA GLU A 591 9.14 10.47 15.93
C GLU A 591 8.20 9.55 15.11
N ALA A 592 8.54 8.25 15.05
CA ALA A 592 7.70 7.24 14.41
C ALA A 592 6.29 7.23 15.03
N ASP A 593 5.28 7.02 14.19
CA ASP A 593 3.87 6.86 14.56
C ASP A 593 3.18 8.09 15.18
N SER A 594 3.75 9.28 15.00
CA SER A 594 3.13 10.52 15.43
C SER A 594 2.01 10.97 14.48
N PRO A 595 0.83 11.39 15.00
CA PRO A 595 -0.20 12.05 14.19
C PRO A 595 0.28 13.31 13.46
N ALA A 596 1.36 13.93 13.94
CA ALA A 596 1.99 15.10 13.31
C ALA A 596 2.50 14.82 11.88
N LEU A 597 2.63 13.54 11.47
CA LEU A 597 2.91 13.18 10.08
C LEU A 597 1.84 13.71 9.13
N TYR A 598 0.58 13.67 9.54
CA TYR A 598 -0.58 14.09 8.76
C TYR A 598 -0.90 15.58 8.86
N ARG A 599 -0.10 16.33 9.62
CA ARG A 599 -0.20 17.78 9.69
C ARG A 599 0.34 18.39 8.41
N THR A 600 -0.46 19.26 7.79
CA THR A 600 -0.20 19.85 6.47
C THR A 600 -0.54 21.35 6.48
N PRO A 601 -0.04 22.10 5.50
CA PRO A 601 -0.44 23.49 5.32
C PRO A 601 -1.94 23.62 5.06
#